data_139c52350f08106a1fa9695a5626cf82
#
_entry.id   139c52350f08106a1fa9695a5626cf82
#
_cell.length_a   1.000
_cell.length_b   1.000
_cell.length_c   1.000
_cell.angle_alpha   90.00
_cell.angle_beta   90.00
_cell.angle_gamma   90.00
#
_symmetry.space_group_name_H-M   'P 1'
#
loop_
_entity.id
_entity.type
_entity.pdbx_description
1 polymer ?
#
loop_
_entity_poly.entity_id
_entity_poly.type
_entity_poly.pdbx_seq_one_letter_code
_entity_poly.pdbx_strand_id
1 'polypeptide(L)'
;MPALAAPTLEHYLVLGAILFAISMAGIFLNRRNVIIVLMAIELMLLAVNLNFIAFSRYLNDMTGQVFVFFILTVAAAEAAIGLAILVVLFRNTRSIDVDDLDRLKGLSLIHI
;
A
#
# COMPACT_ATOMS: atom_id res chain seq x y z
N MET A 1 -35.05 5.10 -8.79
CA MET A 1 -34.72 4.49 -7.49
C MET A 1 -33.48 5.15 -6.92
N PRO A 2 -33.61 5.81 -5.75
CA PRO A 2 -32.45 6.46 -5.17
C PRO A 2 -31.29 5.48 -4.91
N ALA A 3 -31.61 4.23 -4.55
CA ALA A 3 -30.62 3.20 -4.28
C ALA A 3 -29.77 2.86 -5.52
N LEU A 4 -30.25 3.20 -6.71
CA LEU A 4 -29.55 2.93 -7.97
C LEU A 4 -28.94 4.19 -8.57
N ALA A 5 -28.96 5.30 -7.83
CA ALA A 5 -28.33 6.52 -8.30
C ALA A 5 -26.81 6.33 -8.43
N ALA A 6 -26.22 7.03 -9.39
CA ALA A 6 -24.76 6.97 -9.58
C ALA A 6 -24.03 7.44 -8.32
N PRO A 7 -22.85 6.84 -8.00
CA PRO A 7 -22.05 7.30 -6.89
C PRO A 7 -21.66 8.78 -7.05
N THR A 8 -21.65 9.51 -5.95
CA THR A 8 -21.24 10.91 -5.90
C THR A 8 -19.80 11.00 -5.42
N LEU A 9 -19.23 12.21 -5.45
CA LEU A 9 -17.91 12.46 -4.90
C LEU A 9 -17.81 12.00 -3.45
N GLU A 10 -18.85 12.23 -2.64
CA GLU A 10 -18.85 11.81 -1.24
C GLU A 10 -18.68 10.30 -1.10
N HIS A 11 -19.33 9.52 -1.96
CA HIS A 11 -19.20 8.06 -1.91
C HIS A 11 -17.74 7.63 -2.13
N TYR A 12 -17.08 8.22 -3.08
CA TYR A 12 -15.67 7.91 -3.37
C TYR A 12 -14.74 8.36 -2.24
N LEU A 13 -15.00 9.54 -1.67
CA LEU A 13 -14.19 10.03 -0.56
C LEU A 13 -14.36 9.17 0.68
N VAL A 14 -15.58 8.73 0.98
CA VAL A 14 -15.84 7.83 2.10
C VAL A 14 -15.15 6.50 1.90
N LEU A 15 -15.24 5.94 0.69
CA LEU A 15 -14.56 4.69 0.37
C LEU A 15 -13.04 4.84 0.54
N GLY A 16 -12.48 5.92 0.02
CA GLY A 16 -11.06 6.20 0.18
C GLY A 16 -10.65 6.33 1.64
N ALA A 17 -11.45 7.01 2.45
CA ALA A 17 -11.19 7.15 3.87
C ALA A 17 -11.23 5.80 4.60
N ILE A 18 -12.20 4.94 4.27
CA ILE A 18 -12.31 3.60 4.84
C ILE A 18 -11.08 2.76 4.47
N LEU A 19 -10.69 2.75 3.20
CA LEU A 19 -9.53 2.01 2.74
C LEU A 19 -8.25 2.49 3.43
N PHE A 20 -8.10 3.81 3.57
CA PHE A 20 -6.96 4.39 4.25
C PHE A 20 -6.92 3.97 5.72
N ALA A 21 -8.06 4.02 6.40
CA ALA A 21 -8.17 3.61 7.80
C ALA A 21 -7.84 2.13 7.98
N ILE A 22 -8.33 1.27 7.09
CA ILE A 22 -8.02 -0.17 7.13
C ILE A 22 -6.53 -0.40 6.94
N SER A 23 -5.91 0.35 6.03
CA SER A 23 -4.48 0.25 5.77
C SER A 23 -3.66 0.63 6.99
N MET A 24 -4.02 1.74 7.63
CA MET A 24 -3.37 2.19 8.88
C MET A 24 -3.49 1.13 9.97
N ALA A 25 -4.69 0.58 10.15
CA ALA A 25 -4.93 -0.48 11.11
C ALA A 25 -4.07 -1.71 10.79
N GLY A 26 -3.99 -2.09 9.52
CA GLY A 26 -3.15 -3.21 9.10
C GLY A 26 -1.69 -3.02 9.47
N ILE A 27 -1.15 -1.83 9.28
CA ILE A 27 0.24 -1.53 9.65
C ILE A 27 0.42 -1.66 11.16
N PHE A 28 -0.46 -1.05 11.95
CA PHE A 28 -0.32 -1.06 13.42
C PHE A 28 -0.49 -2.45 14.01
N LEU A 29 -1.41 -3.25 13.47
CA LEU A 29 -1.72 -4.57 14.01
C LEU A 29 -0.72 -5.63 13.55
N ASN A 30 -0.11 -5.47 12.40
CA ASN A 30 0.73 -6.51 11.78
C ASN A 30 2.09 -5.97 11.34
N ARG A 31 2.64 -5.03 12.06
CA ARG A 31 3.90 -4.38 11.70
C ARG A 31 5.11 -5.30 11.66
N ARG A 32 4.98 -6.51 12.21
CA ARG A 32 6.05 -7.51 12.19
C ARG A 32 6.15 -8.22 10.85
N ASN A 33 5.03 -8.37 10.15
CA ASN A 33 5.01 -9.08 8.88
C ASN A 33 5.25 -8.10 7.73
N VAL A 34 6.39 -8.22 7.08
CA VAL A 34 6.82 -7.30 6.03
C VAL A 34 5.86 -7.31 4.84
N ILE A 35 5.33 -8.49 4.48
CA ILE A 35 4.38 -8.58 3.35
C ILE A 35 3.10 -7.82 3.68
N ILE A 36 2.58 -7.96 4.90
CA ILE A 36 1.36 -7.27 5.31
C ILE A 36 1.57 -5.76 5.31
N VAL A 37 2.71 -5.30 5.82
CA VAL A 37 3.05 -3.87 5.80
C VAL A 37 3.13 -3.35 4.36
N LEU A 38 3.79 -4.10 3.47
CA LEU A 38 3.89 -3.71 2.06
C LEU A 38 2.51 -3.64 1.41
N MET A 39 1.65 -4.63 1.64
CA MET A 39 0.29 -4.63 1.13
C MET A 39 -0.53 -3.46 1.69
N ALA A 40 -0.35 -3.14 2.95
CA ALA A 40 -1.03 -2.02 3.58
C ALA A 40 -0.63 -0.69 2.96
N ILE A 41 0.66 -0.50 2.68
CA ILE A 41 1.15 0.69 2.00
C ILE A 41 0.56 0.80 0.60
N GLU A 42 0.49 -0.31 -0.13
CA GLU A 42 -0.12 -0.33 -1.46
C GLU A 42 -1.60 0.03 -1.39
N LEU A 43 -2.31 -0.44 -0.38
CA LEU A 43 -3.72 -0.09 -0.18
C LEU A 43 -3.88 1.41 0.15
N MET A 44 -2.95 1.98 0.92
CA MET A 44 -2.95 3.42 1.17
C MET A 44 -2.77 4.22 -0.12
N LEU A 45 -1.88 3.78 -0.99
CA LEU A 45 -1.69 4.41 -2.29
C LEU A 45 -2.94 4.30 -3.15
N LEU A 46 -3.61 3.15 -3.13
CA LEU A 46 -4.89 2.98 -3.82
C LEU A 46 -5.93 3.98 -3.30
N ALA A 47 -6.02 4.16 -2.00
CA ALA A 47 -6.97 5.11 -1.39
C ALA A 47 -6.70 6.55 -1.86
N VAL A 48 -5.44 6.96 -1.85
CA VAL A 48 -5.05 8.29 -2.32
C VAL A 48 -5.36 8.45 -3.82
N ASN A 49 -5.05 7.45 -4.62
CA ASN A 49 -5.31 7.48 -6.06
C ASN A 49 -6.80 7.56 -6.35
N LEU A 50 -7.61 6.83 -5.59
CA LEU A 50 -9.06 6.89 -5.74
C LEU A 50 -9.59 8.31 -5.51
N ASN A 51 -9.05 8.99 -4.49
CA ASN A 51 -9.41 10.38 -4.23
C ASN A 51 -9.01 11.31 -5.37
N PHE A 52 -7.81 11.16 -5.92
CA PHE A 52 -7.36 11.96 -7.07
C PHE A 52 -8.27 11.77 -8.28
N ILE A 53 -8.64 10.53 -8.57
CA ILE A 53 -9.52 10.21 -9.70
C ILE A 53 -10.90 10.83 -9.46
N ALA A 54 -11.43 10.70 -8.24
CA ALA A 54 -12.74 11.23 -7.89
C ALA A 54 -12.79 12.75 -8.04
N PHE A 55 -11.78 13.44 -7.50
CA PHE A 55 -11.70 14.89 -7.62
C PHE A 55 -11.52 15.34 -9.07
N SER A 56 -10.67 14.64 -9.82
CA SER A 56 -10.45 14.93 -11.24
C SER A 56 -11.78 14.85 -12.02
N ARG A 57 -12.54 13.81 -11.77
CA ARG A 57 -13.82 13.62 -12.44
C ARG A 57 -14.84 14.68 -12.01
N TYR A 58 -14.88 14.98 -10.72
CA TYR A 58 -15.81 15.99 -10.19
C TYR A 58 -15.53 17.38 -10.76
N LEU A 59 -14.25 17.75 -10.84
CA LEU A 59 -13.82 19.06 -11.35
C LEU A 59 -13.69 19.09 -12.87
N ASN A 60 -13.88 17.96 -13.54
CA ASN A 60 -13.69 17.81 -14.97
C ASN A 60 -12.28 18.25 -15.42
N ASP A 61 -11.29 17.89 -14.63
CA ASP A 61 -9.89 18.24 -14.83
C ASP A 61 -9.04 16.99 -14.86
N MET A 62 -8.30 16.79 -15.94
CA MET A 62 -7.47 15.62 -16.16
C MET A 62 -6.18 15.62 -15.34
N THR A 63 -5.83 16.71 -14.70
CA THR A 63 -4.57 16.83 -13.93
C THR A 63 -4.47 15.77 -12.85
N GLY A 64 -5.57 15.52 -12.10
CA GLY A 64 -5.57 14.49 -11.07
C GLY A 64 -5.31 13.10 -11.62
N GLN A 65 -5.82 12.80 -12.81
CA GLN A 65 -5.60 11.50 -13.45
C GLN A 65 -4.17 11.35 -13.95
N VAL A 66 -3.55 12.41 -14.41
CA VAL A 66 -2.13 12.40 -14.78
C VAL A 66 -1.26 12.12 -13.55
N PHE A 67 -1.54 12.77 -12.44
CA PHE A 67 -0.85 12.49 -11.18
C PHE A 67 -1.01 11.03 -10.75
N VAL A 68 -2.21 10.49 -10.86
CA VAL A 68 -2.47 9.08 -10.55
C VAL A 68 -1.62 8.17 -11.43
N PHE A 69 -1.51 8.48 -12.71
CA PHE A 69 -0.69 7.70 -13.63
C PHE A 69 0.77 7.65 -13.15
N PHE A 70 1.34 8.78 -12.78
CA PHE A 70 2.70 8.83 -12.26
C PHE A 70 2.84 8.08 -10.94
N ILE A 71 1.90 8.26 -10.02
CA ILE A 71 1.92 7.58 -8.72
C ILE A 71 1.84 6.07 -8.91
N LEU A 72 0.98 5.59 -9.80
CA LEU A 72 0.87 4.16 -10.09
C LEU A 72 2.15 3.60 -10.69
N THR A 73 2.81 4.35 -11.56
CA THR A 73 4.07 3.93 -12.16
C THR A 73 5.15 3.77 -11.08
N VAL A 74 5.27 4.76 -10.20
CA VAL A 74 6.22 4.70 -9.09
C VAL A 74 5.88 3.58 -8.12
N ALA A 75 4.60 3.44 -7.77
CA ALA A 75 4.14 2.38 -6.88
C ALA A 75 4.41 0.99 -7.45
N ALA A 76 4.18 0.80 -8.74
CA ALA A 76 4.47 -0.48 -9.40
C ALA A 76 5.96 -0.80 -9.35
N ALA A 77 6.82 0.19 -9.60
CA ALA A 77 8.26 0.01 -9.52
C ALA A 77 8.71 -0.33 -8.09
N GLU A 78 8.18 0.37 -7.09
CA GLU A 78 8.49 0.10 -5.69
C GLU A 78 8.03 -1.30 -5.28
N ALA A 79 6.82 -1.70 -5.68
CA ALA A 79 6.29 -3.01 -5.37
C ALA A 79 7.15 -4.11 -5.99
N ALA A 80 7.57 -3.93 -7.25
CA ALA A 80 8.41 -4.91 -7.93
C ALA A 80 9.76 -5.06 -7.22
N ILE A 81 10.39 -3.96 -6.86
CA ILE A 81 11.68 -3.98 -6.14
C ILE A 81 11.49 -4.59 -4.76
N GLY A 82 10.45 -4.17 -4.04
CA GLY A 82 10.17 -4.69 -2.71
C GLY A 82 9.91 -6.18 -2.70
N LEU A 83 9.12 -6.67 -3.64
CA LEU A 83 8.85 -8.11 -3.77
C LEU A 83 10.11 -8.88 -4.14
N ALA A 84 10.96 -8.33 -5.00
CA ALA A 84 12.23 -8.97 -5.35
C ALA A 84 13.12 -9.11 -4.11
N ILE A 85 13.22 -8.06 -3.30
CA ILE A 85 13.98 -8.10 -2.05
C ILE A 85 13.39 -9.15 -1.10
N LEU A 86 12.07 -9.18 -0.94
CA LEU A 86 11.40 -10.15 -0.08
C LEU A 86 11.65 -11.58 -0.52
N VAL A 87 11.63 -11.84 -1.83
CA VAL A 87 11.91 -13.17 -2.36
C VAL A 87 13.34 -13.59 -2.01
N VAL A 88 14.30 -12.70 -2.19
CA VAL A 88 15.71 -13.00 -1.85
C VAL A 88 15.85 -13.26 -0.36
N LEU A 89 15.27 -12.42 0.49
CA LEU A 89 15.33 -12.60 1.93
C LEU A 89 14.68 -13.91 2.36
N PHE A 90 13.50 -14.21 1.82
CA PHE A 90 12.79 -15.45 2.15
C PHE A 90 13.59 -16.69 1.74
N ARG A 91 14.21 -16.65 0.56
CA ARG A 91 15.04 -17.78 0.10
C ARG A 91 16.24 -18.02 1.00
N ASN A 92 16.80 -16.96 1.57
CA ASN A 92 17.98 -17.06 2.43
C ASN A 92 17.61 -17.44 3.87
N THR A 93 16.51 -16.91 4.40
CA THR A 93 16.14 -17.05 5.80
C THR A 93 14.90 -17.90 6.01
N ARG A 94 14.10 -18.08 4.98
CA ARG A 94 12.77 -18.72 5.00
C ARG A 94 11.83 -18.05 5.98
N SER A 95 12.03 -16.76 6.24
CA SER A 95 11.17 -15.96 7.09
C SER A 95 11.06 -14.55 6.53
N ILE A 96 9.85 -13.98 6.64
CA ILE A 96 9.55 -12.60 6.27
C ILE A 96 9.18 -11.77 7.49
N ASP A 97 9.31 -12.34 8.68
CA ASP A 97 9.02 -11.64 9.92
C ASP A 97 10.22 -10.78 10.30
N VAL A 98 9.97 -9.53 10.63
CA VAL A 98 11.00 -8.54 10.98
C VAL A 98 11.79 -9.01 12.21
N ASP A 99 11.11 -9.59 13.19
CA ASP A 99 11.77 -10.10 14.39
C ASP A 99 12.77 -11.19 14.07
N ASP A 100 12.45 -12.07 13.12
CA ASP A 100 13.35 -13.13 12.69
C ASP A 100 14.56 -12.56 11.94
N LEU A 101 14.37 -11.53 11.15
CA LEU A 101 15.47 -10.85 10.46
C LEU A 101 16.42 -10.19 11.47
N ASP A 102 15.87 -9.59 12.52
CA ASP A 102 16.68 -9.02 13.60
C ASP A 102 17.48 -10.08 14.32
N ARG A 103 16.91 -11.25 14.59
CA ARG A 103 17.63 -12.36 15.19
C ARG A 103 18.80 -12.83 14.33
N LEU A 104 18.60 -12.93 13.03
CA LEU A 104 19.66 -13.31 12.11
C LEU A 104 20.79 -12.30 12.12
N LYS A 105 20.47 -11.02 12.19
CA LYS A 105 21.45 -9.97 12.32
C LYS A 105 22.24 -10.11 13.62
N GLY A 106 21.56 -10.39 14.73
CA GLY A 106 22.19 -10.63 16.03
C GLY A 106 23.10 -11.84 16.03
N LEU A 107 22.64 -12.94 15.41
CA LEU A 107 23.44 -14.15 15.28
C LEU A 107 24.69 -13.92 14.45
N SER A 108 24.60 -13.16 13.37
CA SER A 108 25.75 -12.82 12.55
C SER A 108 26.79 -12.06 13.36
N LEU A 109 26.37 -11.15 14.22
CA LEU A 109 27.29 -10.40 15.09
C LEU A 109 27.92 -11.29 16.15
N ILE A 110 27.21 -12.30 16.64
CA ILE A 110 27.75 -13.21 17.65
C ILE A 110 28.81 -14.12 17.06
N HIS A 111 28.64 -14.52 15.80
CA HIS A 111 29.56 -15.45 15.15
C HIS A 111 30.80 -14.79 14.55
N ILE A 112 30.85 -13.50 14.56
CA ILE A 112 32.04 -12.76 14.14
C ILE A 112 33.09 -12.82 15.26
#